data_ad13f2287f23cc380eb36008b918dec3
#
_entry.id   ad13f2287f23cc380eb36008b918dec3
#
_cell.length_a   1.000
_cell.length_b   1.000
_cell.length_c   1.000
_cell.angle_alpha   90.00
_cell.angle_beta   90.00
_cell.angle_gamma   90.00
#
_symmetry.space_group_name_H-M   'P 1'
#
loop_
_entity.id
_entity.type
_entity.pdbx_description
1 polymer ?
#
loop_
_entity_poly.entity_id
_entity_poly.type
_entity_poly.pdbx_seq_one_letter_code
_entity_poly.pdbx_strand_id
1 'polypeptide(L)'
;MYRNHIQRLPGDPHSIIPLSSPLPRQTRFFSRCPMTTTQQAFLTILRASLHQEEATPALTADQWPELFRLAESHKVLPMIFEAVFPQVRQADPALAMSAKAQVRNRVILQTMRTAEFLELFQALTDAGASPLVVKGIVCRQLYPKPDHRPSSDEDILIPPEEFALCHSVMTRLGLRTTEADPDKVYEVPYRRPSSPLYIELHKHLFPPESGAYGDLNRFFADAAQRTVELTVQGHRIRTLGHTDHLLYLLLHAYKHFLHSGFGIRQICDILLFSHAHAGQIEWGHIRKCCKAVRADKFAAAVFTIGVRHLGFGPVGPWTNVDELPLLEDVLSAGVYGSADDDRLHSSTITLEAVSAQKQGRGTHSGLLTAAFPSAQALEGRYPWLKGRHWLLPAAWGDRIFSYLRENRSPGSGSAALKLGAERRALLKYYGILK
;
A
#
# COMPACT_ATOMS: atom_id res chain seq x y z
N MET A 1 -2.79 -33.99 -10.79
CA MET A 1 -4.21 -34.39 -10.95
C MET A 1 -4.91 -34.20 -9.60
N TYR A 2 -5.54 -33.06 -9.39
CA TYR A 2 -6.52 -32.89 -8.29
C TYR A 2 -7.70 -32.12 -8.87
N ARG A 3 -8.78 -32.85 -9.16
CA ARG A 3 -10.09 -32.27 -9.46
C ARG A 3 -10.80 -32.09 -8.12
N ASN A 4 -11.07 -30.84 -7.74
CA ASN A 4 -11.94 -30.54 -6.61
C ASN A 4 -13.40 -30.57 -7.04
N HIS A 5 -14.15 -31.53 -6.51
CA HIS A 5 -15.60 -31.58 -6.53
C HIS A 5 -16.15 -30.51 -5.58
N ILE A 6 -16.87 -29.54 -6.15
CA ILE A 6 -17.73 -28.64 -5.38
C ILE A 6 -19.05 -29.36 -5.16
N GLN A 7 -19.29 -29.85 -3.94
CA GLN A 7 -20.64 -30.30 -3.53
C GLN A 7 -21.50 -29.07 -3.19
N ARG A 8 -22.60 -28.92 -3.88
CA ARG A 8 -23.67 -27.97 -3.55
C ARG A 8 -24.46 -28.51 -2.37
N LEU A 9 -24.54 -27.72 -1.28
CA LEU A 9 -25.53 -27.92 -0.22
C LEU A 9 -26.83 -27.18 -0.56
N PRO A 10 -28.02 -27.75 -0.29
CA PRO A 10 -29.30 -27.11 -0.58
C PRO A 10 -29.82 -26.28 0.60
N GLY A 11 -30.32 -25.07 0.31
CA GLY A 11 -31.41 -24.42 1.01
C GLY A 11 -31.06 -23.50 2.16
N ASP A 12 -30.98 -22.18 1.86
CA ASP A 12 -31.69 -21.20 2.68
C ASP A 12 -31.94 -19.87 1.89
N PRO A 13 -33.17 -19.33 1.88
CA PRO A 13 -33.55 -18.21 1.03
C PRO A 13 -33.40 -16.89 1.81
N HIS A 14 -32.22 -16.31 1.86
CA HIS A 14 -32.05 -14.92 2.29
C HIS A 14 -31.85 -13.99 1.10
N SER A 15 -32.89 -13.19 0.89
CA SER A 15 -33.10 -12.05 -0.01
C SER A 15 -31.82 -11.49 -0.65
N ILE A 16 -31.68 -11.80 -1.93
CA ILE A 16 -30.77 -11.06 -2.83
C ILE A 16 -31.39 -9.68 -3.02
N ILE A 17 -30.77 -8.65 -2.45
CA ILE A 17 -31.06 -7.25 -2.79
C ILE A 17 -30.52 -7.05 -4.20
N PRO A 18 -31.34 -6.66 -5.20
CA PRO A 18 -30.84 -6.45 -6.55
C PRO A 18 -29.91 -5.25 -6.60
N LEU A 19 -28.72 -5.43 -7.20
CA LEU A 19 -27.68 -4.44 -7.44
C LEU A 19 -28.09 -3.29 -8.41
N SER A 20 -29.39 -3.08 -8.65
CA SER A 20 -29.92 -2.13 -9.65
C SER A 20 -30.57 -0.87 -9.08
N SER A 21 -30.38 -0.53 -7.81
CA SER A 21 -30.87 0.76 -7.30
C SER A 21 -29.91 1.87 -7.74
N PRO A 22 -30.37 2.92 -8.45
CA PRO A 22 -29.53 4.07 -8.78
C PRO A 22 -29.12 4.77 -7.48
N LEU A 23 -27.82 5.01 -7.34
CA LEU A 23 -27.26 5.81 -6.24
C LEU A 23 -27.93 7.19 -6.23
N PRO A 24 -28.24 7.76 -5.04
CA PRO A 24 -28.73 9.13 -4.95
C PRO A 24 -27.70 10.07 -5.60
N ARG A 25 -28.21 11.01 -6.42
CA ARG A 25 -27.40 12.06 -7.08
C ARG A 25 -26.67 12.90 -6.04
N GLN A 26 -25.50 12.45 -5.60
CA GLN A 26 -24.60 13.28 -4.83
C GLN A 26 -23.83 14.21 -5.75
N THR A 27 -23.77 15.47 -5.36
CA THR A 27 -23.13 16.61 -6.03
C THR A 27 -21.81 16.25 -6.72
N ARG A 28 -21.68 16.59 -8.00
CA ARG A 28 -20.48 16.44 -8.83
C ARG A 28 -19.36 17.34 -8.29
N PHE A 29 -18.53 16.80 -7.38
CA PHE A 29 -17.36 17.52 -6.85
C PHE A 29 -16.07 17.20 -7.62
N PHE A 30 -16.05 16.14 -8.43
CA PHE A 30 -14.90 15.78 -9.25
C PHE A 30 -15.27 15.97 -10.73
N SER A 31 -14.43 16.70 -11.46
CA SER A 31 -14.43 16.68 -12.92
C SER A 31 -13.99 15.29 -13.35
N ARG A 32 -14.94 14.36 -13.59
CA ARG A 32 -14.64 12.99 -14.04
C ARG A 32 -13.97 13.07 -15.41
N CYS A 33 -12.66 12.88 -15.43
CA CYS A 33 -11.98 12.53 -16.66
C CYS A 33 -12.26 11.03 -16.91
N PRO A 34 -12.85 10.62 -18.01
CA PRO A 34 -13.05 9.20 -18.28
C PRO A 34 -11.70 8.49 -18.32
N MET A 35 -11.63 7.26 -17.78
CA MET A 35 -10.41 6.44 -17.86
C MET A 35 -9.94 6.35 -19.31
N THR A 36 -8.64 6.49 -19.52
CA THR A 36 -8.04 6.37 -20.86
C THR A 36 -8.17 4.93 -21.37
N THR A 37 -8.07 4.74 -22.69
CA THR A 37 -8.05 3.39 -23.27
C THR A 37 -6.95 2.52 -22.68
N THR A 38 -5.76 3.11 -22.43
CA THR A 38 -4.63 2.41 -21.79
C THR A 38 -4.95 1.98 -20.36
N GLN A 39 -5.63 2.82 -19.56
CA GLN A 39 -6.04 2.48 -18.19
C GLN A 39 -7.09 1.37 -18.18
N GLN A 40 -8.05 1.40 -19.09
CA GLN A 40 -9.07 0.36 -19.23
C GLN A 40 -8.42 -0.98 -19.64
N ALA A 41 -7.53 -0.95 -20.64
CA ALA A 41 -6.76 -2.11 -21.06
C ALA A 41 -5.91 -2.67 -19.92
N PHE A 42 -5.22 -1.80 -19.15
CA PHE A 42 -4.43 -2.19 -17.98
C PHE A 42 -5.24 -2.99 -16.96
N LEU A 43 -6.43 -2.51 -16.59
CA LEU A 43 -7.31 -3.22 -15.65
C LEU A 43 -7.82 -4.55 -16.22
N THR A 44 -8.17 -4.56 -17.50
CA THR A 44 -8.64 -5.80 -18.20
C THR A 44 -7.54 -6.85 -18.24
N ILE A 45 -6.31 -6.47 -18.59
CA ILE A 45 -5.16 -7.38 -18.65
C ILE A 45 -4.78 -7.87 -17.24
N LEU A 46 -4.79 -6.96 -16.26
CA LEU A 46 -4.49 -7.31 -14.86
C LEU A 46 -5.52 -8.33 -14.33
N ARG A 47 -6.80 -8.11 -14.58
CA ARG A 47 -7.86 -9.05 -14.28
C ARG A 47 -7.57 -10.42 -14.91
N ALA A 48 -7.33 -10.47 -16.21
CA ALA A 48 -7.04 -11.70 -16.92
C ALA A 48 -5.83 -12.43 -16.33
N SER A 49 -4.76 -11.70 -16.00
CA SER A 49 -3.57 -12.26 -15.36
C SER A 49 -3.85 -12.85 -13.97
N LEU A 50 -4.67 -12.17 -13.14
CA LEU A 50 -5.04 -12.64 -11.80
C LEU A 50 -5.87 -13.91 -11.84
N HIS A 51 -6.74 -14.06 -12.86
CA HIS A 51 -7.66 -15.20 -13.01
C HIS A 51 -7.17 -16.26 -14.00
N GLN A 52 -5.94 -16.09 -14.55
CA GLN A 52 -5.36 -16.98 -15.56
C GLN A 52 -6.24 -17.11 -16.81
N GLU A 53 -6.86 -16.00 -17.21
CA GLU A 53 -7.67 -15.85 -18.42
C GLU A 53 -6.82 -15.28 -19.56
N GLU A 54 -7.24 -15.46 -20.82
CA GLU A 54 -6.62 -14.80 -21.96
C GLU A 54 -6.98 -13.32 -22.03
N ALA A 55 -6.03 -12.49 -22.37
CA ALA A 55 -6.22 -11.06 -22.58
C ALA A 55 -5.93 -10.68 -24.05
N THR A 56 -6.94 -10.07 -24.69
CA THR A 56 -6.82 -9.58 -26.07
C THR A 56 -7.14 -8.08 -26.14
N PRO A 57 -6.25 -7.21 -25.59
CA PRO A 57 -6.52 -5.79 -25.57
C PRO A 57 -6.41 -5.18 -26.98
N ALA A 58 -7.37 -4.32 -27.32
CA ALA A 58 -7.32 -3.53 -28.55
C ALA A 58 -6.47 -2.26 -28.31
N LEU A 59 -5.14 -2.40 -28.42
CA LEU A 59 -4.19 -1.29 -28.26
C LEU A 59 -3.47 -0.99 -29.57
N THR A 60 -3.24 0.28 -29.83
CA THR A 60 -2.38 0.75 -30.91
C THR A 60 -0.90 0.66 -30.52
N ALA A 61 0.02 0.71 -31.49
CA ALA A 61 1.45 0.50 -31.25
C ALA A 61 2.02 1.51 -30.23
N ASP A 62 1.57 2.77 -30.25
CA ASP A 62 1.97 3.86 -29.38
C ASP A 62 1.45 3.73 -27.93
N GLN A 63 0.42 2.93 -27.69
CA GLN A 63 -0.16 2.70 -26.36
C GLN A 63 0.59 1.63 -25.54
N TRP A 64 1.34 0.71 -26.18
CA TRP A 64 2.11 -0.29 -25.45
C TRP A 64 3.17 0.26 -24.50
N PRO A 65 3.98 1.27 -24.88
CA PRO A 65 4.91 1.90 -23.94
C PRO A 65 4.20 2.55 -22.74
N GLU A 66 3.04 3.16 -22.94
CA GLU A 66 2.24 3.76 -21.86
C GLU A 66 1.73 2.68 -20.89
N LEU A 67 1.17 1.58 -21.43
CA LEU A 67 0.73 0.43 -20.63
C LEU A 67 1.86 -0.12 -19.76
N PHE A 68 3.07 -0.31 -20.31
CA PHE A 68 4.19 -0.84 -19.56
C PHE A 68 4.72 0.14 -18.51
N ARG A 69 4.72 1.46 -18.79
CA ARG A 69 5.03 2.47 -17.77
C ARG A 69 4.02 2.44 -16.61
N LEU A 70 2.73 2.34 -16.92
CA LEU A 70 1.68 2.19 -15.92
C LEU A 70 1.86 0.91 -15.09
N ALA A 71 2.09 -0.22 -15.74
CA ALA A 71 2.34 -1.50 -15.07
C ALA A 71 3.59 -1.47 -14.17
N GLU A 72 4.63 -0.77 -14.60
CA GLU A 72 5.84 -0.57 -13.83
C GLU A 72 5.62 0.32 -12.60
N SER A 73 4.91 1.44 -12.75
CA SER A 73 4.60 2.33 -11.63
C SER A 73 3.78 1.62 -10.53
N HIS A 74 2.98 0.64 -10.92
CA HIS A 74 2.18 -0.19 -10.02
C HIS A 74 2.86 -1.49 -9.56
N LYS A 75 4.10 -1.76 -10.02
CA LYS A 75 4.87 -2.98 -9.70
C LYS A 75 4.15 -4.28 -10.08
N VAL A 76 3.45 -4.27 -11.21
CA VAL A 76 2.74 -5.44 -11.77
C VAL A 76 3.19 -5.75 -13.22
N LEU A 77 4.30 -5.14 -13.66
CA LEU A 77 4.81 -5.33 -15.02
C LEU A 77 5.01 -6.81 -15.41
N PRO A 78 5.55 -7.71 -14.56
CA PRO A 78 5.71 -9.11 -14.94
C PRO A 78 4.37 -9.78 -15.29
N MET A 79 3.31 -9.48 -14.54
CA MET A 79 1.97 -10.03 -14.76
C MET A 79 1.35 -9.53 -16.06
N ILE A 80 1.39 -8.20 -16.26
CA ILE A 80 0.86 -7.56 -17.47
C ILE A 80 1.63 -8.06 -18.71
N PHE A 81 2.95 -8.03 -18.67
CA PHE A 81 3.80 -8.43 -19.79
C PHE A 81 3.53 -9.88 -20.23
N GLU A 82 3.46 -10.81 -19.28
CA GLU A 82 3.22 -12.21 -19.61
C GLU A 82 1.88 -12.41 -20.31
N ALA A 83 0.83 -11.75 -19.82
CA ALA A 83 -0.52 -11.86 -20.37
C ALA A 83 -0.64 -11.34 -21.81
N VAL A 84 0.25 -10.41 -22.24
CA VAL A 84 0.18 -9.77 -23.57
C VAL A 84 1.42 -9.95 -24.43
N PHE A 85 2.36 -10.81 -24.02
CA PHE A 85 3.62 -10.99 -24.75
C PHE A 85 3.45 -11.32 -26.25
N PRO A 86 2.54 -12.23 -26.65
CA PRO A 86 2.35 -12.52 -28.08
C PRO A 86 1.93 -11.30 -28.89
N GLN A 87 1.00 -10.49 -28.33
CA GLN A 87 0.44 -9.32 -28.99
C GLN A 87 1.48 -8.20 -29.16
N VAL A 88 2.19 -7.88 -28.05
CA VAL A 88 3.22 -6.84 -28.12
C VAL A 88 4.39 -7.26 -29.00
N ARG A 89 4.75 -8.57 -29.01
CA ARG A 89 5.81 -9.08 -29.92
C ARG A 89 5.44 -8.91 -31.38
N GLN A 90 4.16 -9.04 -31.72
CA GLN A 90 3.67 -8.82 -33.08
C GLN A 90 3.64 -7.32 -33.43
N ALA A 91 3.21 -6.47 -32.49
CA ALA A 91 3.04 -5.04 -32.73
C ALA A 91 4.38 -4.27 -32.71
N ASP A 92 5.25 -4.57 -31.75
CA ASP A 92 6.58 -3.95 -31.57
C ASP A 92 7.57 -4.98 -30.98
N PRO A 93 8.30 -5.70 -31.86
CA PRO A 93 9.28 -6.71 -31.41
C PRO A 93 10.41 -6.13 -30.55
N ALA A 94 10.84 -4.89 -30.80
CA ALA A 94 11.93 -4.25 -30.04
C ALA A 94 11.50 -3.94 -28.61
N LEU A 95 10.32 -3.34 -28.44
CA LEU A 95 9.71 -3.09 -27.14
C LEU A 95 9.49 -4.41 -26.37
N ALA A 96 8.95 -5.45 -27.05
CA ALA A 96 8.72 -6.75 -26.44
C ALA A 96 10.02 -7.37 -25.89
N MET A 97 11.13 -7.28 -26.62
CA MET A 97 12.43 -7.82 -26.18
C MET A 97 13.03 -7.00 -25.04
N SER A 98 12.92 -5.68 -25.08
CA SER A 98 13.33 -4.80 -23.97
C SER A 98 12.54 -5.09 -22.69
N ALA A 99 11.22 -5.14 -22.79
CA ALA A 99 10.34 -5.44 -21.64
C ALA A 99 10.61 -6.87 -21.10
N LYS A 100 10.84 -7.87 -21.97
CA LYS A 100 11.21 -9.23 -21.56
C LYS A 100 12.49 -9.25 -20.72
N ALA A 101 13.51 -8.48 -21.11
CA ALA A 101 14.75 -8.38 -20.34
C ALA A 101 14.50 -7.76 -18.94
N GLN A 102 13.70 -6.69 -18.87
CA GLN A 102 13.33 -6.05 -17.61
C GLN A 102 12.55 -7.01 -16.70
N VAL A 103 11.52 -7.67 -17.23
CA VAL A 103 10.70 -8.64 -16.49
C VAL A 103 11.57 -9.78 -15.96
N ARG A 104 12.42 -10.38 -16.81
CA ARG A 104 13.33 -11.44 -16.38
C ARG A 104 14.22 -11.01 -15.22
N ASN A 105 14.82 -9.83 -15.30
CA ASN A 105 15.66 -9.31 -14.21
C ASN A 105 14.88 -9.12 -12.93
N ARG A 106 13.63 -8.62 -12.99
CA ARG A 106 12.77 -8.44 -11.80
C ARG A 106 12.41 -9.77 -11.15
N VAL A 107 12.06 -10.77 -11.97
CA VAL A 107 11.74 -12.12 -11.48
C VAL A 107 12.96 -12.74 -10.83
N ILE A 108 14.14 -12.69 -11.45
CA ILE A 108 15.38 -13.21 -10.86
C ILE A 108 15.68 -12.54 -9.52
N LEU A 109 15.64 -11.20 -9.46
CA LEU A 109 15.88 -10.47 -8.22
C LEU A 109 14.84 -10.81 -7.13
N GLN A 110 13.59 -11.05 -7.53
CA GLN A 110 12.55 -11.46 -6.57
C GLN A 110 12.81 -12.87 -6.04
N THR A 111 13.19 -13.81 -6.91
CA THR A 111 13.54 -15.19 -6.49
C THR A 111 14.74 -15.18 -5.54
N MET A 112 15.79 -14.43 -5.86
CA MET A 112 16.97 -14.29 -4.98
C MET A 112 16.58 -13.68 -3.63
N ARG A 113 15.77 -12.61 -3.64
CA ARG A 113 15.27 -11.98 -2.41
C ARG A 113 14.49 -12.96 -1.55
N THR A 114 13.63 -13.78 -2.17
CA THR A 114 12.85 -14.80 -1.45
C THR A 114 13.75 -15.82 -0.77
N ALA A 115 14.76 -16.35 -1.46
CA ALA A 115 15.69 -17.31 -0.89
C ALA A 115 16.47 -16.74 0.29
N GLU A 116 17.09 -15.57 0.12
CA GLU A 116 17.84 -14.90 1.19
C GLU A 116 16.95 -14.51 2.39
N PHE A 117 15.70 -14.14 2.13
CA PHE A 117 14.74 -13.85 3.19
C PHE A 117 14.41 -15.08 4.03
N LEU A 118 14.19 -16.23 3.39
CA LEU A 118 13.88 -17.48 4.09
C LEU A 118 15.06 -17.95 4.96
N GLU A 119 16.30 -17.82 4.48
CA GLU A 119 17.51 -18.08 5.26
C GLU A 119 17.61 -17.15 6.47
N LEU A 120 17.35 -15.84 6.29
CA LEU A 120 17.34 -14.88 7.40
C LEU A 120 16.26 -15.21 8.42
N PHE A 121 15.04 -15.50 7.96
CA PHE A 121 13.91 -15.82 8.85
C PHE A 121 14.22 -17.08 9.69
N GLN A 122 14.80 -18.11 9.08
CA GLN A 122 15.24 -19.31 9.78
C GLN A 122 16.31 -18.97 10.84
N ALA A 123 17.31 -18.16 10.49
CA ALA A 123 18.37 -17.78 11.42
C ALA A 123 17.84 -16.95 12.62
N LEU A 124 16.84 -16.10 12.42
CA LEU A 124 16.17 -15.40 13.52
C LEU A 124 15.44 -16.38 14.44
N THR A 125 14.71 -17.32 13.85
CA THR A 125 13.96 -18.34 14.60
C THR A 125 14.91 -19.27 15.38
N ASP A 126 15.99 -19.73 14.78
CA ASP A 126 17.02 -20.59 15.41
C ASP A 126 17.73 -19.87 16.56
N ALA A 127 17.83 -18.56 16.50
CA ALA A 127 18.37 -17.74 17.59
C ALA A 127 17.38 -17.55 18.77
N GLY A 128 16.14 -18.04 18.64
CA GLY A 128 15.10 -17.94 19.67
C GLY A 128 14.20 -16.71 19.54
N ALA A 129 14.29 -15.94 18.44
CA ALA A 129 13.36 -14.86 18.17
C ALA A 129 12.00 -15.40 17.68
N SER A 130 10.97 -14.56 17.81
CA SER A 130 9.58 -14.86 17.43
C SER A 130 9.10 -13.95 16.26
N PRO A 131 9.82 -13.90 15.12
CA PRO A 131 9.49 -13.01 14.04
C PRO A 131 8.14 -13.38 13.39
N LEU A 132 7.37 -12.36 13.00
CA LEU A 132 6.15 -12.50 12.21
C LEU A 132 6.35 -11.76 10.88
N VAL A 133 6.15 -12.47 9.79
CA VAL A 133 6.17 -11.85 8.46
C VAL A 133 4.85 -11.18 8.20
N VAL A 134 4.86 -9.94 7.70
CA VAL A 134 3.64 -9.24 7.29
C VAL A 134 3.73 -8.81 5.84
N LYS A 135 2.63 -8.84 5.09
CA LYS A 135 2.62 -8.53 3.64
C LYS A 135 3.54 -9.44 2.79
N GLY A 136 4.45 -8.83 2.02
CA GLY A 136 5.57 -9.39 1.28
C GLY A 136 5.34 -10.81 0.75
N ILE A 137 6.13 -11.73 1.27
CA ILE A 137 6.14 -13.13 0.88
C ILE A 137 4.79 -13.83 1.14
N VAL A 138 4.02 -13.42 2.16
CA VAL A 138 2.71 -14.01 2.47
C VAL A 138 1.70 -13.74 1.36
N CYS A 139 1.55 -12.46 0.96
CA CYS A 139 0.64 -12.09 -0.14
C CYS A 139 1.10 -12.70 -1.47
N ARG A 140 2.41 -12.81 -1.69
CA ARG A 140 3.00 -13.33 -2.91
C ARG A 140 2.56 -14.77 -3.21
N GLN A 141 2.41 -15.62 -2.18
CA GLN A 141 1.96 -17.01 -2.35
C GLN A 141 0.54 -17.12 -2.92
N LEU A 142 -0.24 -16.06 -2.89
CA LEU A 142 -1.62 -16.05 -3.36
C LEU A 142 -1.75 -15.70 -4.87
N TYR A 143 -0.65 -15.27 -5.48
CA TYR A 143 -0.61 -14.96 -6.91
C TYR A 143 -0.38 -16.23 -7.74
N PRO A 144 -0.91 -16.29 -8.98
CA PRO A 144 -0.69 -17.44 -9.86
C PRO A 144 0.78 -17.78 -10.08
N LYS A 145 1.63 -16.74 -10.12
CA LYS A 145 3.09 -16.85 -10.16
C LYS A 145 3.68 -15.93 -9.08
N PRO A 146 4.11 -16.47 -7.94
CA PRO A 146 4.58 -15.69 -6.80
C PRO A 146 5.65 -14.65 -7.16
N ASP A 147 6.65 -15.01 -7.96
CA ASP A 147 7.74 -14.11 -8.33
C ASP A 147 7.34 -13.00 -9.32
N HIS A 148 6.12 -13.06 -9.89
CA HIS A 148 5.55 -11.99 -10.71
C HIS A 148 4.94 -10.85 -9.86
N ARG A 149 4.87 -11.04 -8.55
CA ARG A 149 4.54 -9.97 -7.59
C ARG A 149 5.82 -9.48 -6.92
N PRO A 150 6.59 -8.57 -7.55
CA PRO A 150 7.81 -8.04 -6.95
C PRO A 150 7.50 -7.20 -5.72
N SER A 151 8.30 -7.34 -4.67
CA SER A 151 8.35 -6.44 -3.52
C SER A 151 9.68 -5.69 -3.49
N SER A 152 9.68 -4.51 -2.87
CA SER A 152 10.91 -3.74 -2.65
C SER A 152 11.57 -4.14 -1.33
N ASP A 153 10.74 -4.54 -0.39
CA ASP A 153 10.97 -4.77 1.02
C ASP A 153 10.30 -6.07 1.48
N GLU A 154 10.80 -6.63 2.54
CA GLU A 154 10.11 -7.67 3.31
C GLU A 154 9.99 -7.16 4.76
N ASP A 155 8.77 -7.17 5.29
CA ASP A 155 8.45 -6.64 6.61
C ASP A 155 8.44 -7.76 7.64
N ILE A 156 9.18 -7.59 8.73
CA ILE A 156 9.22 -8.50 9.87
C ILE A 156 8.76 -7.73 11.11
N LEU A 157 7.69 -8.18 11.73
CA LEU A 157 7.24 -7.69 13.04
C LEU A 157 7.86 -8.56 14.13
N ILE A 158 8.42 -7.93 15.15
CA ILE A 158 8.98 -8.60 16.34
C ILE A 158 8.42 -7.97 17.61
N PRO A 159 8.39 -8.71 18.73
CA PRO A 159 8.25 -8.11 20.05
C PRO A 159 9.38 -7.07 20.27
N PRO A 160 9.09 -5.86 20.79
CA PRO A 160 10.10 -4.84 20.99
C PRO A 160 11.29 -5.30 21.84
N GLU A 161 11.09 -6.17 22.82
CA GLU A 161 12.09 -6.76 23.70
C GLU A 161 13.07 -7.70 22.96
N GLU A 162 12.69 -8.24 21.82
CA GLU A 162 13.55 -9.10 20.99
C GLU A 162 14.42 -8.30 20.01
N PHE A 163 14.31 -6.98 19.99
CA PHE A 163 15.02 -6.14 19.01
C PHE A 163 16.54 -6.33 19.07
N ALA A 164 17.15 -6.32 20.25
CA ALA A 164 18.60 -6.48 20.41
C ALA A 164 19.10 -7.83 19.88
N LEU A 165 18.34 -8.91 20.11
CA LEU A 165 18.62 -10.24 19.56
C LEU A 165 18.56 -10.23 18.04
N CYS A 166 17.47 -9.74 17.46
CA CYS A 166 17.28 -9.69 16.00
C CYS A 166 18.35 -8.82 15.34
N HIS A 167 18.66 -7.64 15.89
CA HIS A 167 19.71 -6.74 15.43
C HIS A 167 21.08 -7.45 15.38
N SER A 168 21.42 -8.19 16.46
CA SER A 168 22.66 -8.96 16.54
C SER A 168 22.74 -10.04 15.45
N VAL A 169 21.66 -10.82 15.24
CA VAL A 169 21.60 -11.85 14.20
C VAL A 169 21.76 -11.22 12.81
N MET A 170 20.99 -10.18 12.50
CA MET A 170 21.04 -9.48 11.21
C MET A 170 22.43 -8.91 10.92
N THR A 171 23.05 -8.28 11.90
CA THR A 171 24.39 -7.69 11.77
C THR A 171 25.45 -8.78 11.52
N ARG A 172 25.36 -9.92 12.22
CA ARG A 172 26.24 -11.09 12.04
C ARG A 172 26.11 -11.70 10.64
N LEU A 173 24.91 -11.67 10.06
CA LEU A 173 24.65 -12.07 8.67
C LEU A 173 25.06 -11.02 7.64
N GLY A 174 25.68 -9.93 8.07
CA GLY A 174 26.21 -8.88 7.17
C GLY A 174 25.20 -7.82 6.74
N LEU A 175 23.97 -7.83 7.30
CA LEU A 175 23.03 -6.73 7.08
C LEU A 175 23.47 -5.49 7.88
N ARG A 176 23.19 -4.32 7.33
CA ARG A 176 23.54 -3.02 7.93
C ARG A 176 22.31 -2.13 7.95
N THR A 177 22.20 -1.28 8.96
CA THR A 177 21.24 -0.19 9.03
C THR A 177 21.94 1.15 8.95
N THR A 178 21.26 2.17 8.43
CA THR A 178 21.68 3.57 8.42
C THR A 178 21.08 4.37 9.57
N GLU A 179 20.18 3.74 10.37
CA GLU A 179 19.61 4.39 11.54
C GLU A 179 20.68 4.66 12.59
N ALA A 180 20.74 5.92 13.07
CA ALA A 180 21.69 6.33 14.10
C ALA A 180 21.34 5.73 15.48
N ASP A 181 20.05 5.69 15.80
CA ASP A 181 19.49 5.18 17.05
C ASP A 181 18.40 4.12 16.75
N PRO A 182 18.78 2.92 16.31
CA PRO A 182 17.80 1.91 15.89
C PRO A 182 16.88 1.44 17.03
N ASP A 183 17.28 1.57 18.28
CA ASP A 183 16.45 1.26 19.44
C ASP A 183 15.26 2.22 19.60
N LYS A 184 15.37 3.45 19.15
CA LYS A 184 14.36 4.50 19.36
C LYS A 184 13.30 4.59 18.26
N VAL A 185 13.54 4.01 17.09
CA VAL A 185 12.60 4.06 15.98
C VAL A 185 11.69 2.83 15.98
N TYR A 186 10.46 2.98 15.50
CA TYR A 186 9.48 1.88 15.45
C TYR A 186 9.79 0.85 14.36
N GLU A 187 10.54 1.25 13.34
CA GLU A 187 10.90 0.49 12.15
C GLU A 187 12.36 0.76 11.81
N VAL A 188 13.15 -0.30 11.62
CA VAL A 188 14.57 -0.22 11.31
C VAL A 188 14.85 -0.87 9.96
N PRO A 189 15.34 -0.09 8.97
CA PRO A 189 15.71 -0.63 7.67
C PRO A 189 17.06 -1.34 7.71
N TYR A 190 17.16 -2.51 7.08
CA TYR A 190 18.40 -3.26 6.91
C TYR A 190 18.66 -3.60 5.46
N ARG A 191 19.93 -3.49 5.06
CA ARG A 191 20.44 -3.85 3.74
C ARG A 191 21.76 -4.58 3.82
N ARG A 192 22.02 -5.43 2.83
CA ARG A 192 23.33 -6.01 2.57
C ARG A 192 23.80 -5.52 1.19
N PRO A 193 25.01 -4.91 1.06
CA PRO A 193 25.43 -4.25 -0.18
C PRO A 193 25.43 -5.13 -1.43
N SER A 194 25.69 -6.44 -1.27
CA SER A 194 25.77 -7.41 -2.39
C SER A 194 24.46 -8.18 -2.62
N SER A 195 23.36 -7.78 -1.98
CA SER A 195 22.10 -8.52 -1.97
C SER A 195 20.93 -7.64 -2.41
N PRO A 196 19.94 -8.19 -3.12
CA PRO A 196 18.69 -7.49 -3.40
C PRO A 196 17.78 -7.39 -2.17
N LEU A 197 18.12 -8.08 -1.05
CA LEU A 197 17.31 -8.13 0.16
C LEU A 197 17.30 -6.78 0.88
N TYR A 198 16.09 -6.30 1.15
CA TYR A 198 15.82 -5.15 1.98
C TYR A 198 14.77 -5.53 3.02
N ILE A 199 15.10 -5.36 4.28
CA ILE A 199 14.25 -5.73 5.42
C ILE A 199 13.83 -4.47 6.16
N GLU A 200 12.55 -4.39 6.48
CA GLU A 200 12.01 -3.46 7.47
C GLU A 200 11.66 -4.25 8.73
N LEU A 201 12.48 -4.06 9.77
CA LEU A 201 12.27 -4.71 11.08
C LEU A 201 11.40 -3.82 11.94
N HIS A 202 10.15 -4.22 12.13
CA HIS A 202 9.13 -3.47 12.84
C HIS A 202 9.02 -3.89 14.30
N LYS A 203 9.05 -2.93 15.23
CA LYS A 203 8.63 -3.08 16.63
C LYS A 203 7.14 -2.76 16.81
N HIS A 204 6.59 -1.98 15.89
CA HIS A 204 5.17 -1.64 15.80
C HIS A 204 4.75 -1.60 14.33
N LEU A 205 3.51 -1.99 14.02
CA LEU A 205 3.00 -2.00 12.64
C LEU A 205 2.77 -0.59 12.05
N PHE A 206 2.59 0.40 12.92
CA PHE A 206 2.43 1.80 12.55
C PHE A 206 3.27 2.68 13.46
N PRO A 207 3.80 3.85 12.99
CA PRO A 207 4.58 4.75 13.83
C PRO A 207 3.74 5.26 15.00
N PRO A 208 4.07 4.90 16.27
CA PRO A 208 3.23 5.22 17.44
C PRO A 208 3.06 6.72 17.66
N GLU A 209 4.05 7.52 17.28
CA GLU A 209 4.08 8.97 17.41
C GLU A 209 3.17 9.70 16.41
N SER A 210 2.69 9.02 15.38
CA SER A 210 1.86 9.64 14.35
C SER A 210 0.47 9.99 14.87
N GLY A 211 0.13 11.27 14.90
CA GLY A 211 -1.22 11.74 15.22
C GLY A 211 -2.30 11.29 14.22
N ALA A 212 -1.91 10.93 13.01
CA ALA A 212 -2.84 10.52 11.96
C ALA A 212 -3.19 9.02 12.03
N TYR A 213 -2.24 8.14 12.38
CA TYR A 213 -2.43 6.68 12.31
C TYR A 213 -1.69 5.88 13.39
N GLY A 214 -0.99 6.49 14.34
CA GLY A 214 -0.32 5.77 15.43
C GLY A 214 -1.29 4.99 16.32
N ASP A 215 -2.50 5.47 16.47
CA ASP A 215 -3.57 4.81 17.21
C ASP A 215 -4.06 3.49 16.57
N LEU A 216 -3.67 3.19 15.34
CA LEU A 216 -4.01 1.93 14.67
C LEU A 216 -3.36 0.71 15.34
N ASN A 217 -2.21 0.89 16.03
CA ASN A 217 -1.52 -0.20 16.74
C ASN A 217 -2.42 -0.88 17.79
N ARG A 218 -3.41 -0.19 18.35
CA ARG A 218 -4.34 -0.75 19.36
C ARG A 218 -5.12 -1.96 18.86
N PHE A 219 -5.33 -2.10 17.55
CA PHE A 219 -6.04 -3.24 16.99
C PHE A 219 -5.20 -4.51 16.94
N PHE A 220 -3.89 -4.39 17.13
CA PHE A 220 -2.90 -5.46 16.98
C PHE A 220 -2.21 -5.81 18.31
N ALA A 221 -2.70 -5.30 19.45
CA ALA A 221 -2.08 -5.52 20.76
C ALA A 221 -1.85 -7.03 21.07
N ASP A 222 -2.83 -7.87 20.70
CA ASP A 222 -2.77 -9.32 20.94
C ASP A 222 -2.46 -10.12 19.65
N ALA A 223 -2.01 -9.49 18.58
CA ALA A 223 -1.82 -10.15 17.30
C ALA A 223 -0.74 -11.24 17.33
N ALA A 224 0.27 -11.10 18.20
CA ALA A 224 1.29 -12.12 18.43
C ALA A 224 0.74 -13.44 19.01
N GLN A 225 -0.44 -13.41 19.64
CA GLN A 225 -1.13 -14.59 20.19
C GLN A 225 -1.99 -15.30 19.12
N ARG A 226 -2.36 -14.60 18.06
CA ARG A 226 -3.20 -15.07 16.96
C ARG A 226 -2.37 -15.16 15.68
N THR A 227 -1.51 -16.16 15.61
CA THR A 227 -0.61 -16.35 14.46
C THR A 227 -0.96 -17.62 13.69
N VAL A 228 -0.59 -17.65 12.43
CA VAL A 228 -0.67 -18.83 11.57
C VAL A 228 0.70 -19.12 10.97
N GLU A 229 0.93 -20.39 10.63
CA GLU A 229 2.12 -20.83 9.91
C GLU A 229 1.78 -21.10 8.46
N LEU A 230 2.70 -20.78 7.56
CA LEU A 230 2.67 -21.19 6.17
C LEU A 230 4.03 -21.76 5.76
N THR A 231 4.01 -22.65 4.77
CA THR A 231 5.24 -23.23 4.22
C THR A 231 5.53 -22.58 2.87
N VAL A 232 6.72 -21.99 2.74
CA VAL A 232 7.21 -21.40 1.50
C VAL A 232 8.54 -22.05 1.15
N GLN A 233 8.63 -22.69 -0.02
CA GLN A 233 9.84 -23.37 -0.50
C GLN A 233 10.47 -24.32 0.55
N GLY A 234 9.63 -25.00 1.35
CA GLY A 234 10.08 -25.91 2.41
C GLY A 234 10.37 -25.27 3.76
N HIS A 235 10.43 -23.93 3.86
CA HIS A 235 10.61 -23.22 5.13
C HIS A 235 9.25 -22.90 5.77
N ARG A 236 9.15 -23.12 7.09
CA ARG A 236 7.99 -22.67 7.87
C ARG A 236 8.20 -21.24 8.31
N ILE A 237 7.24 -20.36 7.97
CA ILE A 237 7.23 -18.97 8.40
C ILE A 237 5.95 -18.68 9.17
N ARG A 238 6.05 -17.83 10.20
CA ARG A 238 4.92 -17.37 11.00
C ARG A 238 4.45 -16.00 10.51
N THR A 239 3.14 -15.81 10.54
CA THR A 239 2.51 -14.55 10.18
C THR A 239 1.29 -14.27 11.06
N LEU A 240 0.70 -13.09 10.92
CA LEU A 240 -0.54 -12.72 11.61
C LEU A 240 -1.67 -13.69 11.25
N GLY A 241 -2.59 -13.93 12.17
CA GLY A 241 -3.85 -14.64 11.88
C GLY A 241 -4.63 -13.94 10.77
N HIS A 242 -5.46 -14.69 10.04
CA HIS A 242 -6.09 -14.21 8.80
C HIS A 242 -6.89 -12.92 8.99
N THR A 243 -7.59 -12.76 10.11
CA THR A 243 -8.34 -11.54 10.42
C THR A 243 -7.40 -10.36 10.66
N ASP A 244 -6.36 -10.53 11.49
CA ASP A 244 -5.40 -9.47 11.78
C ASP A 244 -4.58 -9.11 10.54
N HIS A 245 -4.23 -10.08 9.71
CA HIS A 245 -3.47 -9.84 8.48
C HIS A 245 -4.29 -9.04 7.47
N LEU A 246 -5.56 -9.40 7.22
CA LEU A 246 -6.42 -8.61 6.35
C LEU A 246 -6.64 -7.20 6.90
N LEU A 247 -6.88 -7.07 8.20
CA LEU A 247 -7.00 -5.75 8.84
C LEU A 247 -5.73 -4.92 8.64
N TYR A 248 -4.55 -5.55 8.80
CA TYR A 248 -3.28 -4.89 8.56
C TYR A 248 -3.14 -4.44 7.08
N LEU A 249 -3.44 -5.30 6.11
CA LEU A 249 -3.38 -4.93 4.69
C LEU A 249 -4.28 -3.73 4.38
N LEU A 250 -5.50 -3.72 4.90
CA LEU A 250 -6.46 -2.62 4.71
C LEU A 250 -5.96 -1.32 5.36
N LEU A 251 -5.52 -1.38 6.62
CA LEU A 251 -5.07 -0.19 7.35
C LEU A 251 -3.71 0.31 6.85
N HIS A 252 -2.85 -0.57 6.34
CA HIS A 252 -1.60 -0.20 5.70
C HIS A 252 -1.85 0.52 4.36
N ALA A 253 -2.77 0.01 3.52
CA ALA A 253 -3.19 0.71 2.31
C ALA A 253 -3.85 2.06 2.65
N TYR A 254 -4.66 2.11 3.72
CA TYR A 254 -5.26 3.33 4.24
C TYR A 254 -4.21 4.36 4.71
N LYS A 255 -3.16 3.92 5.44
CA LYS A 255 -2.00 4.77 5.81
C LYS A 255 -1.39 5.42 4.56
N HIS A 256 -1.12 4.62 3.52
CA HIS A 256 -0.58 5.13 2.27
C HIS A 256 -1.54 6.06 1.53
N PHE A 257 -2.83 5.75 1.53
CA PHE A 257 -3.87 6.62 0.97
C PHE A 257 -3.91 7.99 1.68
N LEU A 258 -3.76 8.04 2.99
CA LEU A 258 -3.68 9.30 3.75
C LEU A 258 -2.39 10.08 3.46
N HIS A 259 -1.30 9.39 3.15
CA HIS A 259 0.01 10.00 2.91
C HIS A 259 0.17 10.38 1.42
N SER A 260 0.76 9.54 0.61
CA SER A 260 1.18 9.85 -0.78
C SER A 260 0.37 9.13 -1.85
N GLY A 261 -0.52 8.23 -1.46
CA GLY A 261 -1.25 7.34 -2.36
C GLY A 261 -0.70 5.91 -2.31
N PHE A 262 -1.42 4.98 -2.93
CA PHE A 262 -1.06 3.57 -3.00
C PHE A 262 -1.40 3.01 -4.39
N GLY A 263 -0.83 1.85 -4.74
CA GLY A 263 -0.97 1.28 -6.07
C GLY A 263 -1.97 0.14 -6.15
N ILE A 264 -2.30 -0.23 -7.39
CA ILE A 264 -3.23 -1.33 -7.68
C ILE A 264 -2.74 -2.67 -7.10
N ARG A 265 -1.43 -2.89 -6.96
CA ARG A 265 -0.87 -4.10 -6.36
C ARG A 265 -1.36 -4.33 -4.93
N GLN A 266 -1.46 -3.26 -4.13
CA GLN A 266 -1.98 -3.38 -2.76
C GLN A 266 -3.46 -3.73 -2.74
N ILE A 267 -4.25 -3.28 -3.73
CA ILE A 267 -5.62 -3.72 -3.92
C ILE A 267 -5.64 -5.21 -4.26
N CYS A 268 -4.80 -5.68 -5.18
CA CYS A 268 -4.69 -7.10 -5.52
C CYS A 268 -4.32 -7.96 -4.29
N ASP A 269 -3.35 -7.52 -3.47
CA ASP A 269 -2.97 -8.20 -2.23
C ASP A 269 -4.18 -8.39 -1.30
N ILE A 270 -4.95 -7.30 -1.06
CA ILE A 270 -6.16 -7.33 -0.23
C ILE A 270 -7.21 -8.29 -0.78
N LEU A 271 -7.48 -8.23 -2.08
CA LEU A 271 -8.52 -9.03 -2.72
C LEU A 271 -8.16 -10.52 -2.74
N LEU A 272 -6.94 -10.86 -3.16
CA LEU A 272 -6.48 -12.25 -3.17
C LEU A 272 -6.47 -12.84 -1.77
N PHE A 273 -5.98 -12.09 -0.77
CA PHE A 273 -5.98 -12.54 0.63
C PHE A 273 -7.40 -12.75 1.15
N SER A 274 -8.30 -11.82 0.88
CA SER A 274 -9.69 -11.88 1.30
C SER A 274 -10.43 -13.08 0.73
N HIS A 275 -10.21 -13.42 -0.54
CA HIS A 275 -10.85 -14.54 -1.19
C HIS A 275 -10.27 -15.88 -0.79
N ALA A 276 -8.94 -15.96 -0.65
CA ALA A 276 -8.27 -17.18 -0.20
C ALA A 276 -8.67 -17.59 1.22
N HIS A 277 -8.96 -16.60 2.08
CA HIS A 277 -9.22 -16.83 3.51
C HIS A 277 -10.61 -16.40 3.97
N ALA A 278 -11.58 -16.26 3.04
CA ALA A 278 -12.91 -15.70 3.31
C ALA A 278 -13.64 -16.35 4.50
N GLY A 279 -13.52 -17.68 4.64
CA GLY A 279 -14.13 -18.46 5.72
C GLY A 279 -13.41 -18.40 7.08
N GLN A 280 -12.19 -17.82 7.11
CA GLN A 280 -11.36 -17.73 8.32
C GLN A 280 -11.28 -16.29 8.85
N ILE A 281 -11.89 -15.34 8.15
CA ILE A 281 -11.87 -13.93 8.47
C ILE A 281 -13.12 -13.55 9.28
N GLU A 282 -12.90 -12.91 10.42
CA GLU A 282 -13.96 -12.30 11.23
C GLU A 282 -14.38 -10.94 10.64
N TRP A 283 -15.20 -10.97 9.61
CA TRP A 283 -15.64 -9.77 8.87
C TRP A 283 -16.28 -8.70 9.74
N GLY A 284 -17.04 -9.12 10.76
CA GLY A 284 -17.64 -8.20 11.73
C GLY A 284 -16.61 -7.39 12.49
N HIS A 285 -15.50 -8.04 12.89
CA HIS A 285 -14.36 -7.38 13.56
C HIS A 285 -13.68 -6.39 12.61
N ILE A 286 -13.32 -6.81 11.39
CA ILE A 286 -12.72 -5.94 10.36
C ILE A 286 -13.56 -4.67 10.17
N ARG A 287 -14.87 -4.84 9.94
CA ARG A 287 -15.79 -3.70 9.74
C ARG A 287 -15.82 -2.77 10.94
N LYS A 288 -15.87 -3.31 12.16
CA LYS A 288 -15.84 -2.52 13.40
C LYS A 288 -14.57 -1.69 13.51
N CYS A 289 -13.41 -2.30 13.27
CA CYS A 289 -12.12 -1.62 13.31
C CYS A 289 -12.02 -0.53 12.24
N CYS A 290 -12.36 -0.84 10.98
CA CYS A 290 -12.37 0.15 9.89
C CYS A 290 -13.31 1.34 10.22
N LYS A 291 -14.50 1.08 10.75
CA LYS A 291 -15.45 2.11 11.13
C LYS A 291 -14.93 3.00 12.27
N ALA A 292 -14.23 2.40 13.24
CA ALA A 292 -13.66 3.14 14.38
C ALA A 292 -12.62 4.20 13.96
N VAL A 293 -11.96 4.01 12.79
CA VAL A 293 -10.97 4.94 12.23
C VAL A 293 -11.43 5.60 10.92
N ARG A 294 -12.72 5.48 10.59
CA ARG A 294 -13.34 6.05 9.37
C ARG A 294 -12.72 5.51 8.06
N ALA A 295 -12.20 4.30 8.09
CA ALA A 295 -11.67 3.60 6.91
C ALA A 295 -12.71 2.68 6.23
N ASP A 296 -13.94 2.62 6.75
CA ASP A 296 -14.97 1.70 6.28
C ASP A 296 -15.43 1.97 4.83
N LYS A 297 -15.60 3.23 4.45
CA LYS A 297 -15.91 3.59 3.05
C LYS A 297 -14.72 3.40 2.11
N PHE A 298 -13.50 3.66 2.59
CA PHE A 298 -12.27 3.37 1.86
C PHE A 298 -12.17 1.85 1.58
N ALA A 299 -12.32 1.01 2.61
CA ALA A 299 -12.32 -0.43 2.46
C ALA A 299 -13.43 -0.90 1.50
N ALA A 300 -14.64 -0.37 1.63
CA ALA A 300 -15.75 -0.66 0.72
C ALA A 300 -15.42 -0.30 -0.74
N ALA A 301 -14.74 0.82 -0.99
CA ALA A 301 -14.29 1.21 -2.33
C ALA A 301 -13.25 0.23 -2.89
N VAL A 302 -12.29 -0.23 -2.07
CA VAL A 302 -11.28 -1.24 -2.46
C VAL A 302 -11.98 -2.53 -2.91
N PHE A 303 -12.94 -3.05 -2.15
CA PHE A 303 -13.70 -4.25 -2.53
C PHE A 303 -14.59 -4.01 -3.75
N THR A 304 -15.18 -2.82 -3.90
CA THR A 304 -15.96 -2.47 -5.09
C THR A 304 -15.11 -2.42 -6.36
N ILE A 305 -13.86 -1.90 -6.28
CA ILE A 305 -12.87 -1.98 -7.36
C ILE A 305 -12.64 -3.44 -7.76
N GLY A 306 -12.46 -4.33 -6.77
CA GLY A 306 -12.29 -5.75 -7.01
C GLY A 306 -13.43 -6.36 -7.82
N VAL A 307 -14.67 -6.09 -7.42
CA VAL A 307 -15.86 -6.64 -8.07
C VAL A 307 -16.06 -6.05 -9.47
N ARG A 308 -15.94 -4.74 -9.62
CA ARG A 308 -16.29 -4.06 -10.88
C ARG A 308 -15.20 -4.08 -11.94
N HIS A 309 -13.93 -4.07 -11.52
CA HIS A 309 -12.80 -3.87 -12.43
C HIS A 309 -11.83 -5.05 -12.49
N LEU A 310 -11.75 -5.86 -11.42
CA LEU A 310 -10.76 -6.94 -11.33
C LEU A 310 -11.37 -8.35 -11.31
N GLY A 311 -12.69 -8.48 -11.52
CA GLY A 311 -13.35 -9.77 -11.70
C GLY A 311 -13.52 -10.62 -10.45
N PHE A 312 -13.30 -10.07 -9.27
CA PHE A 312 -13.53 -10.79 -8.02
C PHE A 312 -15.01 -10.85 -7.64
N GLY A 313 -15.42 -11.92 -6.96
CA GLY A 313 -16.74 -11.98 -6.36
C GLY A 313 -16.87 -11.05 -5.14
N PRO A 314 -18.11 -10.74 -4.69
CA PRO A 314 -18.32 -9.99 -3.46
C PRO A 314 -17.89 -10.82 -2.24
N VAL A 315 -17.11 -10.22 -1.33
CA VAL A 315 -16.74 -10.79 -0.02
C VAL A 315 -16.87 -9.76 1.08
N GLY A 316 -17.24 -10.21 2.27
CA GLY A 316 -17.43 -9.35 3.43
C GLY A 316 -18.67 -8.45 3.38
N PRO A 317 -19.01 -7.78 4.49
CA PRO A 317 -20.25 -7.00 4.65
C PRO A 317 -20.07 -5.53 4.23
N TRP A 318 -19.55 -5.29 3.03
CA TRP A 318 -19.27 -3.93 2.56
C TRP A 318 -20.50 -3.29 1.91
N THR A 319 -20.69 -2.01 2.21
CA THR A 319 -21.76 -1.22 1.56
C THR A 319 -21.31 -0.79 0.17
N ASN A 320 -22.24 -0.68 -0.76
CA ASN A 320 -21.92 -0.14 -2.08
C ASN A 320 -21.54 1.33 -1.98
N VAL A 321 -20.38 1.67 -2.54
CA VAL A 321 -19.85 3.04 -2.61
C VAL A 321 -19.37 3.32 -4.03
N ASP A 322 -19.28 4.59 -4.40
CA ASP A 322 -18.64 4.97 -5.66
C ASP A 322 -17.12 4.83 -5.50
N GLU A 323 -16.55 3.88 -6.21
CA GLU A 323 -15.13 3.55 -6.18
C GLU A 323 -14.29 4.36 -7.16
N LEU A 324 -14.93 5.00 -8.15
CA LEU A 324 -14.19 5.66 -9.23
C LEU A 324 -13.21 6.73 -8.74
N PRO A 325 -13.55 7.60 -7.77
CA PRO A 325 -12.59 8.59 -7.27
C PRO A 325 -11.34 7.96 -6.64
N LEU A 326 -11.49 6.81 -5.96
CA LEU A 326 -10.35 6.08 -5.42
C LEU A 326 -9.53 5.41 -6.54
N LEU A 327 -10.21 4.81 -7.51
CA LEU A 327 -9.55 4.16 -8.64
C LEU A 327 -8.75 5.17 -9.48
N GLU A 328 -9.28 6.36 -9.74
CA GLU A 328 -8.59 7.45 -10.42
C GLU A 328 -7.34 7.89 -9.63
N ASP A 329 -7.46 8.08 -8.31
CA ASP A 329 -6.31 8.41 -7.44
C ASP A 329 -5.25 7.31 -7.48
N VAL A 330 -5.66 6.03 -7.40
CA VAL A 330 -4.77 4.87 -7.48
C VAL A 330 -4.04 4.85 -8.82
N LEU A 331 -4.75 4.91 -9.95
CA LEU A 331 -4.15 4.81 -11.29
C LEU A 331 -3.21 5.98 -11.60
N SER A 332 -3.42 7.14 -10.99
CA SER A 332 -2.53 8.30 -11.14
C SER A 332 -1.28 8.26 -10.25
N ALA A 333 -1.34 7.52 -9.12
CA ALA A 333 -0.33 7.58 -8.07
C ALA A 333 0.81 6.56 -8.22
N GLY A 334 0.53 5.35 -8.73
CA GLY A 334 1.46 4.23 -8.61
C GLY A 334 1.64 3.74 -7.16
N VAL A 335 2.52 2.73 -6.94
CA VAL A 335 2.67 2.06 -5.63
C VAL A 335 3.14 2.97 -4.51
N TYR A 336 3.93 3.99 -4.82
CA TYR A 336 4.52 4.89 -3.81
C TYR A 336 3.98 6.32 -3.86
N GLY A 337 2.86 6.55 -4.60
CA GLY A 337 2.59 7.89 -5.10
C GLY A 337 3.62 8.22 -6.20
N SER A 338 3.32 9.01 -7.20
CA SER A 338 4.38 9.48 -8.08
C SER A 338 5.46 10.12 -7.19
N ALA A 339 6.74 9.92 -7.52
CA ALA A 339 7.87 10.60 -6.86
C ALA A 339 7.84 12.13 -7.13
N ASP A 340 6.65 12.66 -7.29
CA ASP A 340 6.33 14.05 -7.54
C ASP A 340 6.42 14.77 -6.19
N ASP A 341 7.34 15.69 -6.07
CA ASP A 341 7.53 16.51 -4.86
C ASP A 341 6.22 17.18 -4.43
N ASP A 342 5.34 17.50 -5.38
CA ASP A 342 4.02 18.08 -5.12
C ASP A 342 3.10 17.14 -4.33
N ARG A 343 3.18 15.82 -4.55
CA ARG A 343 2.42 14.83 -3.75
C ARG A 343 2.96 14.67 -2.33
N LEU A 344 4.27 14.67 -2.16
CA LEU A 344 4.92 14.65 -0.84
C LEU A 344 4.54 15.89 -0.03
N HIS A 345 4.53 17.08 -0.64
CA HIS A 345 4.09 18.30 0.03
C HIS A 345 2.60 18.31 0.35
N SER A 346 1.75 17.78 -0.55
CA SER A 346 0.32 17.65 -0.30
C SER A 346 -0.01 16.68 0.84
N SER A 347 0.84 15.66 1.06
CA SER A 347 0.65 14.66 2.11
C SER A 347 0.73 15.25 3.51
N THR A 348 1.62 16.21 3.75
CA THR A 348 1.73 16.92 5.03
C THR A 348 0.41 17.61 5.39
N ILE A 349 -0.20 18.29 4.42
CA ILE A 349 -1.48 18.98 4.59
C ILE A 349 -2.61 17.98 4.96
N THR A 350 -2.59 16.83 4.31
CA THR A 350 -3.59 15.78 4.51
C THR A 350 -3.46 15.14 5.89
N LEU A 351 -2.25 14.77 6.29
CA LEU A 351 -1.97 14.12 7.58
C LEU A 351 -2.25 15.06 8.76
N GLU A 352 -1.90 16.34 8.63
CA GLU A 352 -2.24 17.34 9.64
C GLU A 352 -3.74 17.54 9.79
N ALA A 353 -4.49 17.57 8.68
CA ALA A 353 -5.94 17.69 8.73
C ALA A 353 -6.59 16.49 9.45
N VAL A 354 -6.10 15.26 9.20
CA VAL A 354 -6.56 14.04 9.87
C VAL A 354 -6.18 14.06 11.36
N SER A 355 -4.95 14.44 11.69
CA SER A 355 -4.46 14.54 13.06
C SER A 355 -5.25 15.59 13.86
N ALA A 356 -5.46 16.80 13.30
CA ALA A 356 -6.23 17.85 13.93
C ALA A 356 -7.68 17.41 14.20
N GLN A 357 -8.31 16.71 13.25
CA GLN A 357 -9.65 16.18 13.43
C GLN A 357 -9.73 15.13 14.55
N LYS A 358 -8.75 14.22 14.64
CA LYS A 358 -8.68 13.22 15.73
C LYS A 358 -8.51 13.88 17.11
N GLN A 359 -7.78 14.99 17.16
CA GLN A 359 -7.57 15.78 18.38
C GLN A 359 -8.71 16.77 18.71
N GLY A 360 -9.80 16.77 17.92
CA GLY A 360 -10.94 17.67 18.12
C GLY A 360 -10.64 19.14 17.78
N ARG A 361 -9.53 19.43 17.10
CA ARG A 361 -9.16 20.78 16.65
C ARG A 361 -9.89 21.12 15.34
N GLY A 362 -10.31 22.37 15.18
CA GLY A 362 -11.01 22.81 13.97
C GLY A 362 -10.12 22.68 12.72
N THR A 363 -10.69 22.25 11.59
CA THR A 363 -9.98 22.00 10.33
C THR A 363 -9.36 23.26 9.69
N HIS A 364 -9.73 24.47 10.13
CA HIS A 364 -9.13 25.72 9.68
C HIS A 364 -7.70 25.95 10.20
N SER A 365 -7.32 25.30 11.31
CA SER A 365 -5.96 25.39 11.84
C SER A 365 -4.93 24.59 11.01
N GLY A 366 -5.36 23.59 10.25
CA GLY A 366 -4.45 22.67 9.54
C GLY A 366 -3.62 23.34 8.45
N LEU A 367 -4.15 24.33 7.72
CA LEU A 367 -3.39 25.07 6.71
C LEU A 367 -2.33 26.00 7.34
N LEU A 368 -2.68 26.64 8.47
CA LEU A 368 -1.73 27.48 9.19
C LEU A 368 -0.67 26.64 9.89
N THR A 369 -1.03 25.46 10.42
CA THR A 369 -0.09 24.53 11.07
C THR A 369 0.84 23.86 10.03
N ALA A 370 0.35 23.59 8.80
CA ALA A 370 1.18 23.09 7.71
C ALA A 370 2.21 24.13 7.23
N ALA A 371 1.79 25.39 7.14
CA ALA A 371 2.69 26.49 6.79
C ALA A 371 3.67 26.81 7.95
N PHE A 372 3.20 26.73 9.19
CA PHE A 372 3.90 27.10 10.43
C PHE A 372 3.90 25.93 11.44
N PRO A 373 4.64 24.83 11.19
CA PRO A 373 4.70 23.69 12.08
C PRO A 373 5.29 24.06 13.45
N SER A 374 4.99 23.26 14.49
CA SER A 374 5.53 23.45 15.83
C SER A 374 7.04 23.22 15.88
N ALA A 375 7.71 23.74 16.91
CA ALA A 375 9.13 23.54 17.13
C ALA A 375 9.48 22.04 17.19
N GLN A 376 8.71 21.24 17.90
CA GLN A 376 8.87 19.78 18.01
C GLN A 376 8.83 19.08 16.66
N ALA A 377 7.94 19.49 15.76
CA ALA A 377 7.83 18.92 14.40
C ALA A 377 9.04 19.30 13.52
N LEU A 378 9.73 20.37 13.84
CA LEU A 378 10.88 20.88 13.08
C LEU A 378 12.25 20.52 13.67
N GLU A 379 12.32 20.04 14.91
CA GLU A 379 13.58 19.71 15.61
C GLU A 379 14.41 18.65 14.87
N GLY A 380 13.78 17.71 14.16
CA GLY A 380 14.48 16.72 13.35
C GLY A 380 15.19 17.34 12.14
N ARG A 381 14.57 18.32 11.47
CA ARG A 381 15.15 19.04 10.33
C ARG A 381 16.07 20.19 10.76
N TYR A 382 15.78 20.82 11.89
CA TYR A 382 16.51 21.96 12.45
C TYR A 382 16.97 21.64 13.88
N PRO A 383 18.07 20.87 14.07
CA PRO A 383 18.53 20.48 15.41
C PRO A 383 18.81 21.66 16.36
N TRP A 384 19.08 22.84 15.79
CA TRP A 384 19.30 24.08 16.55
C TRP A 384 18.04 24.65 17.22
N LEU A 385 16.84 24.14 16.88
CA LEU A 385 15.60 24.48 17.57
C LEU A 385 15.46 23.82 18.96
N LYS A 386 16.20 22.73 19.23
CA LYS A 386 16.14 22.04 20.52
C LYS A 386 16.50 23.00 21.65
N GLY A 387 15.53 23.25 22.54
CA GLY A 387 15.67 24.18 23.65
C GLY A 387 15.67 25.67 23.28
N ARG A 388 15.47 26.02 21.99
CA ARG A 388 15.46 27.40 21.49
C ARG A 388 14.22 27.68 20.64
N HIS A 389 13.04 27.38 21.17
CA HIS A 389 11.78 27.50 20.45
C HIS A 389 11.44 28.92 19.97
N TRP A 390 12.09 29.95 20.52
CA TRP A 390 11.98 31.34 20.06
C TRP A 390 12.58 31.57 18.65
N LEU A 391 13.44 30.66 18.15
CA LEU A 391 13.97 30.69 16.80
C LEU A 391 13.00 30.06 15.75
N LEU A 392 11.84 29.61 16.16
CA LEU A 392 10.86 29.00 15.28
C LEU A 392 10.48 29.86 14.06
N PRO A 393 10.32 31.20 14.16
CA PRO A 393 10.10 32.04 12.99
C PRO A 393 11.24 31.99 11.95
N ALA A 394 12.49 31.81 12.39
CA ALA A 394 13.61 31.67 11.47
C ALA A 394 13.56 30.33 10.71
N ALA A 395 13.15 29.25 11.36
CA ALA A 395 12.93 27.95 10.71
C ALA A 395 11.78 28.00 9.70
N TRP A 396 10.71 28.71 10.00
CA TRP A 396 9.62 28.96 9.05
C TRP A 396 10.10 29.79 7.85
N GLY A 397 10.88 30.86 8.11
CA GLY A 397 11.46 31.69 7.06
C GLY A 397 12.38 30.89 6.13
N ASP A 398 13.23 30.06 6.67
CA ASP A 398 14.15 29.19 5.90
C ASP A 398 13.35 28.15 5.07
N ARG A 399 12.30 27.54 5.65
CA ARG A 399 11.41 26.63 4.90
C ARG A 399 10.74 27.31 3.73
N ILE A 400 10.16 28.49 3.97
CA ILE A 400 9.46 29.26 2.91
C ILE A 400 10.47 29.67 1.84
N PHE A 401 11.66 30.14 2.23
CA PHE A 401 12.71 30.55 1.31
C PHE A 401 13.26 29.36 0.50
N SER A 402 13.53 28.22 1.16
CA SER A 402 13.94 26.98 0.49
C SER A 402 12.88 26.51 -0.50
N TYR A 403 11.62 26.51 -0.07
CA TYR A 403 10.48 26.19 -0.93
C TYR A 403 10.39 27.10 -2.16
N LEU A 404 10.52 28.42 -1.99
CA LEU A 404 10.50 29.38 -3.10
C LEU A 404 11.74 29.26 -4.01
N ARG A 405 12.89 28.83 -3.46
CA ARG A 405 14.13 28.60 -4.23
C ARG A 405 14.09 27.30 -5.02
N GLU A 406 13.59 26.24 -4.43
CA GLU A 406 13.46 24.93 -5.06
C GLU A 406 12.35 24.92 -6.13
N ASN A 407 11.29 25.71 -5.93
CA ASN A 407 10.14 25.83 -6.83
C ASN A 407 10.22 27.08 -7.73
N ARG A 408 11.38 27.37 -8.32
CA ARG A 408 11.55 28.48 -9.26
C ARG A 408 10.83 28.31 -10.60
N SER A 409 10.23 27.15 -10.89
CA SER A 409 9.38 26.95 -12.05
C SER A 409 8.02 27.64 -11.84
N PRO A 410 7.57 28.51 -12.75
CA PRO A 410 6.27 29.16 -12.62
C PRO A 410 5.15 28.10 -12.62
N GLY A 411 4.45 27.95 -11.47
CA GLY A 411 3.27 27.09 -11.36
C GLY A 411 3.34 25.93 -10.33
N SER A 412 4.53 25.50 -9.84
CA SER A 412 4.63 24.31 -8.96
C SER A 412 3.93 24.51 -7.61
N GLY A 413 4.06 25.67 -6.97
CA GLY A 413 3.38 25.94 -5.69
C GLY A 413 1.85 25.96 -5.78
N SER A 414 1.31 26.37 -6.94
CA SER A 414 -0.11 26.32 -7.25
C SER A 414 -0.60 24.88 -7.47
N ALA A 415 0.22 24.01 -8.07
CA ALA A 415 -0.10 22.62 -8.35
C ALA A 415 -0.19 21.80 -7.05
N ALA A 416 0.78 21.93 -6.11
CA ALA A 416 0.76 21.25 -4.82
C ALA A 416 -0.45 21.66 -3.96
N LEU A 417 -0.82 22.93 -3.93
CA LEU A 417 -2.01 23.42 -3.22
C LEU A 417 -3.30 22.89 -3.84
N LYS A 418 -3.39 22.86 -5.18
CA LYS A 418 -4.52 22.28 -5.90
C LYS A 418 -4.66 20.79 -5.62
N LEU A 419 -3.57 20.05 -5.72
CA LEU A 419 -3.52 18.61 -5.40
C LEU A 419 -3.91 18.35 -3.94
N GLY A 420 -3.42 19.16 -3.00
CA GLY A 420 -3.81 19.07 -1.58
C GLY A 420 -5.29 19.31 -1.35
N ALA A 421 -5.90 20.27 -2.09
CA ALA A 421 -7.33 20.52 -2.03
C ALA A 421 -8.15 19.37 -2.62
N GLU A 422 -7.74 18.80 -3.75
CA GLU A 422 -8.36 17.64 -4.39
C GLU A 422 -8.30 16.41 -3.47
N ARG A 423 -7.15 16.13 -2.86
CA ARG A 423 -7.02 15.04 -1.89
C ARG A 423 -7.88 15.24 -0.64
N ARG A 424 -7.96 16.46 -0.10
CA ARG A 424 -8.89 16.76 1.00
C ARG A 424 -10.34 16.52 0.61
N ALA A 425 -10.74 16.91 -0.61
CA ALA A 425 -12.07 16.64 -1.13
C ALA A 425 -12.34 15.12 -1.23
N LEU A 426 -11.36 14.34 -1.67
CA LEU A 426 -11.41 12.88 -1.73
C LEU A 426 -11.58 12.26 -0.33
N LEU A 427 -10.83 12.74 0.67
CA LEU A 427 -10.98 12.28 2.05
C LEU A 427 -12.35 12.64 2.66
N LYS A 428 -12.89 13.81 2.33
CA LYS A 428 -14.25 14.18 2.73
C LYS A 428 -15.29 13.29 2.06
N TYR A 429 -15.11 12.98 0.77
CA TYR A 429 -16.00 12.09 0.02
C TYR A 429 -16.12 10.72 0.68
N TYR A 430 -15.01 10.13 1.10
CA TYR A 430 -15.01 8.87 1.84
C TYR A 430 -15.31 9.03 3.35
N GLY A 431 -15.67 10.23 3.82
CA GLY A 431 -16.07 10.48 5.21
C GLY A 431 -14.92 10.41 6.23
N ILE A 432 -13.68 10.42 5.76
CA ILE A 432 -12.48 10.41 6.60
C ILE A 432 -12.34 11.77 7.28
N LEU A 433 -12.45 12.84 6.51
CA LEU A 433 -12.59 14.20 7.03
C LEU A 433 -14.06 14.62 7.10
N LYS A 434 -14.37 15.52 8.06
CA LYS A 434 -15.69 16.17 8.21
C LYS A 434 -15.84 17.36 7.26
#